data_e88178d21581122ec9b366b4d7bae6ef
#
_entry.id   e88178d21581122ec9b366b4d7bae6ef
#
_cell.length_a   1.000
_cell.length_b   1.000
_cell.length_c   1.000
_cell.angle_alpha   90.00
_cell.angle_beta   90.00
_cell.angle_gamma   90.00
#
_symmetry.space_group_name_H-M   'P 1'
#
loop_
_entity.id
_entity.type
_entity.pdbx_description
1 polymer ?
#
loop_
_entity_poly.entity_id
_entity_poly.type
_entity_poly.pdbx_seq_one_letter_code
_entity_poly.pdbx_strand_id
1 'polypeptide(L)'
;MTIDNATQIEFWNGETGRNWVTHDALMEAMLQPLGESVMDTLAPQPGEHVLDIGCGCGHTSLSLADRVGAEGSVEGVDISAPM
;
A
#
# COMPACT_ATOMS: atom_id res chain seq x y z
N MET A 1 12.07 10.91 24.01
CA MET A 1 10.63 10.58 23.96
C MET A 1 10.46 9.26 23.25
N THR A 2 9.74 8.35 23.86
CA THR A 2 9.39 7.06 23.24
C THR A 2 8.06 7.21 22.50
N ILE A 3 8.03 6.84 21.23
CA ILE A 3 6.80 6.79 20.45
C ILE A 3 6.23 5.37 20.58
N ASP A 4 5.03 5.28 21.14
CA ASP A 4 4.33 4.01 21.30
C ASP A 4 3.30 3.88 20.17
N ASN A 5 3.48 2.89 19.30
CA ASN A 5 2.58 2.64 18.18
C ASN A 5 1.59 1.50 18.46
N ALA A 6 1.48 1.07 19.71
CA ALA A 6 0.66 -0.10 20.07
C ALA A 6 -0.82 0.09 19.67
N THR A 7 -1.37 1.28 19.84
CA THR A 7 -2.76 1.59 19.48
C THR A 7 -3.02 1.40 17.98
N GLN A 8 -2.10 1.86 17.13
CA GLN A 8 -2.22 1.70 15.67
C GLN A 8 -2.03 0.24 15.26
N ILE A 9 -1.09 -0.46 15.87
CA ILE A 9 -0.87 -1.88 15.61
C ILE A 9 -2.15 -2.66 15.94
N GLU A 10 -2.74 -2.42 17.10
CA GLU A 10 -3.99 -3.07 17.51
C GLU A 10 -5.15 -2.72 16.57
N PHE A 11 -5.30 -1.47 16.21
CA PHE A 11 -6.36 -0.97 15.34
C PHE A 11 -6.33 -1.65 13.96
N TRP A 12 -5.16 -1.67 13.31
CA TRP A 12 -5.01 -2.21 11.96
C TRP A 12 -4.93 -3.74 11.91
N ASN A 13 -4.65 -4.39 13.03
CA ASN A 13 -4.68 -5.85 13.14
C ASN A 13 -6.01 -6.38 13.65
N GLY A 14 -6.93 -5.48 14.04
CA GLY A 14 -8.26 -5.80 14.55
C GLY A 14 -9.32 -5.73 13.47
N GLU A 15 -10.51 -5.34 13.91
CA GLU A 15 -11.72 -5.28 13.07
C GLU A 15 -11.56 -4.35 11.85
N THR A 16 -10.90 -3.20 12.05
CA THR A 16 -10.71 -2.24 10.96
C THR A 16 -9.89 -2.83 9.81
N GLY A 17 -8.78 -3.49 10.12
CA GLY A 17 -7.97 -4.17 9.10
C GLY A 17 -8.76 -5.25 8.38
N ARG A 18 -9.52 -6.04 9.11
CA ARG A 18 -10.40 -7.08 8.52
C ARG A 18 -11.50 -6.49 7.64
N ASN A 19 -12.09 -5.36 8.05
CA ASN A 19 -13.09 -4.66 7.24
C ASN A 19 -12.51 -4.15 5.93
N TRP A 20 -11.30 -3.65 5.93
CA TRP A 20 -10.60 -3.25 4.70
C TRP A 20 -10.41 -4.43 3.75
N VAL A 21 -10.07 -5.60 4.26
CA VAL A 21 -9.95 -6.81 3.46
C VAL A 21 -11.32 -7.22 2.90
N THR A 22 -12.35 -7.24 3.75
CA THR A 22 -13.72 -7.62 3.35
C THR A 22 -14.26 -6.72 2.25
N HIS A 23 -13.98 -5.42 2.31
CA HIS A 23 -14.47 -4.42 1.36
C HIS A 23 -13.38 -3.95 0.38
N ASP A 24 -12.38 -4.77 0.14
CA ASP A 24 -11.21 -4.42 -0.66
C ASP A 24 -11.58 -3.86 -2.04
N ALA A 25 -12.47 -4.51 -2.76
CA ALA A 25 -12.87 -4.07 -4.09
C ALA A 25 -13.51 -2.68 -4.09
N LEU A 26 -14.36 -2.38 -3.09
CA LEU A 26 -14.99 -1.07 -2.95
C LEU A 26 -13.97 0.00 -2.58
N MET A 27 -13.08 -0.29 -1.63
CA MET A 27 -12.03 0.64 -1.19
C MET A 27 -11.09 0.96 -2.35
N GLU A 28 -10.70 -0.05 -3.12
CA GLU A 28 -9.85 0.14 -4.30
C GLU A 28 -10.54 1.01 -5.34
N ALA A 29 -11.83 0.76 -5.62
CA ALA A 29 -12.58 1.57 -6.57
C ALA A 29 -12.64 3.06 -6.17
N MET A 30 -12.71 3.34 -4.87
CA MET A 30 -12.71 4.71 -4.35
C MET A 30 -11.34 5.38 -4.39
N LEU A 31 -10.29 4.64 -4.09
CA LEU A 31 -8.94 5.18 -3.87
C LEU A 31 -8.05 5.12 -5.11
N GLN A 32 -8.35 4.23 -6.06
CA GLN A 32 -7.53 4.02 -7.24
C GLN A 32 -7.26 5.30 -8.05
N PRO A 33 -8.24 6.17 -8.32
CA PRO A 33 -7.96 7.41 -9.05
C PRO A 33 -6.98 8.34 -8.31
N LEU A 34 -7.04 8.37 -6.98
CA LEU A 34 -6.10 9.16 -6.16
C LEU A 34 -4.70 8.55 -6.20
N GLY A 35 -4.60 7.24 -6.08
CA GLY A 35 -3.34 6.52 -6.18
C GLY A 35 -2.67 6.70 -7.53
N GLU A 36 -3.42 6.60 -8.62
CA GLU A 36 -2.91 6.82 -9.97
C GLU A 36 -2.37 8.25 -10.14
N SER A 37 -3.08 9.24 -9.61
CA SER A 37 -2.64 10.64 -9.66
C SER A 37 -1.31 10.83 -8.93
N VAL A 38 -1.16 10.21 -7.76
CA VAL A 38 0.09 10.27 -6.99
C VAL A 38 1.22 9.59 -7.76
N MET A 39 0.98 8.43 -8.35
CA MET A 39 1.98 7.70 -9.13
C MET A 39 2.40 8.46 -10.39
N ASP A 40 1.47 9.14 -11.05
CA ASP A 40 1.79 9.98 -12.21
C ASP A 40 2.71 11.14 -11.81
N THR A 41 2.48 11.72 -10.64
CA THR A 41 3.32 12.80 -10.10
C THR A 41 4.70 12.28 -9.68
N LEU A 42 4.75 11.12 -9.02
CA LEU A 42 5.99 10.46 -8.61
C LEU A 42 6.82 10.02 -9.82
N ALA A 43 6.14 9.60 -10.88
CA ALA A 43 6.72 9.15 -12.15
C ALA A 43 7.83 8.09 -11.97
N PRO A 44 7.53 6.95 -11.32
CA PRO A 44 8.55 5.91 -11.17
C PRO A 44 9.00 5.40 -12.55
N GLN A 45 10.30 5.25 -12.70
CA GLN A 45 10.91 4.89 -13.99
C GLN A 45 11.24 3.41 -14.06
N PRO A 46 11.27 2.82 -15.27
CA PRO A 46 11.71 1.44 -15.44
C PRO A 46 13.08 1.20 -14.78
N GLY A 47 13.19 0.11 -14.03
CA GLY A 47 14.43 -0.26 -13.33
C GLY A 47 14.59 0.30 -11.95
N GLU A 48 13.71 1.20 -11.50
CA GLU A 48 13.79 1.74 -10.14
C GLU A 48 13.37 0.74 -9.09
N HIS A 49 13.86 0.93 -7.87
CA HIS A 49 13.50 0.13 -6.70
C HIS A 49 12.67 0.99 -5.76
N VAL A 50 11.46 0.51 -5.43
CA VAL A 50 10.48 1.28 -4.67
C VAL A 50 10.10 0.56 -3.38
N LEU A 51 10.03 1.30 -2.30
CA LEU A 51 9.48 0.83 -1.02
C LEU A 51 8.11 1.47 -0.82
N ASP A 52 7.06 0.63 -0.72
CA ASP A 52 5.69 1.07 -0.51
C ASP A 52 5.33 0.88 0.96
N ILE A 53 5.42 1.97 1.73
CA ILE A 53 5.17 1.97 3.17
C ILE A 53 3.67 2.13 3.41
N GLY A 54 3.08 1.20 4.18
CA GLY A 54 1.64 1.18 4.40
C GLY A 54 0.90 0.63 3.18
N CYS A 55 1.44 -0.42 2.56
CA CYS A 55 0.92 -0.94 1.29
C CYS A 55 -0.48 -1.55 1.36
N GLY A 56 -0.99 -1.85 2.56
CA GLY A 56 -2.30 -2.46 2.74
C GLY A 56 -2.45 -3.75 1.93
N CYS A 57 -3.54 -3.86 1.17
CA CYS A 57 -3.81 -5.05 0.35
C CYS A 57 -2.97 -5.15 -0.92
N GLY A 58 -2.08 -4.20 -1.17
CA GLY A 58 -1.06 -4.32 -2.21
C GLY A 58 -1.41 -3.76 -3.58
N HIS A 59 -2.54 -3.08 -3.75
CA HIS A 59 -2.94 -2.53 -5.05
C HIS A 59 -1.95 -1.51 -5.59
N THR A 60 -1.49 -0.60 -4.76
CA THR A 60 -0.46 0.38 -5.13
C THR A 60 0.87 -0.29 -5.46
N SER A 61 1.25 -1.30 -4.68
CA SER A 61 2.48 -2.06 -4.93
C SER A 61 2.45 -2.75 -6.29
N LEU A 62 1.32 -3.34 -6.67
CA LEU A 62 1.16 -3.99 -7.98
C LEU A 62 1.24 -2.97 -9.12
N SER A 63 0.63 -1.82 -8.96
CA SER A 63 0.68 -0.74 -9.95
C SER A 63 2.10 -0.19 -10.10
N LEU A 64 2.82 -0.02 -9.00
CA LEU A 64 4.23 0.37 -9.02
C LEU A 64 5.10 -0.69 -9.72
N ALA A 65 4.83 -1.97 -9.48
CA ALA A 65 5.55 -3.06 -10.13
C ALA A 65 5.43 -3.02 -11.66
N ASP A 66 4.24 -2.71 -12.16
CA ASP A 66 4.03 -2.53 -13.60
C ASP A 66 4.86 -1.37 -14.15
N ARG A 67 4.98 -0.29 -13.40
CA ARG A 67 5.72 0.91 -13.84
C ARG A 67 7.23 0.71 -13.84
N VAL A 68 7.78 0.01 -12.85
CA VAL A 68 9.24 -0.20 -12.76
C VAL A 68 9.72 -1.39 -13.60
N GLY A 69 8.82 -2.29 -13.96
CA GLY A 69 9.10 -3.40 -14.87
C GLY A 69 10.02 -4.48 -14.31
N ALA A 70 10.45 -5.38 -15.18
CA ALA A 70 11.21 -6.57 -14.79
C ALA A 70 12.60 -6.26 -14.20
N GLU A 71 13.19 -5.12 -14.56
CA GLU A 71 14.51 -4.71 -14.05
C GLU A 71 14.41 -3.91 -12.74
N GLY A 72 13.20 -3.53 -12.34
CA GLY A 72 12.94 -2.84 -11.10
C GLY A 72 12.46 -3.79 -10.01
N SER A 73 12.14 -3.22 -8.86
CA SER A 73 11.55 -3.96 -7.75
C SER A 73 10.61 -3.08 -6.92
N VAL A 74 9.62 -3.72 -6.29
CA VAL A 74 8.76 -3.08 -5.31
C VAL A 74 8.70 -3.96 -4.08
N GLU A 75 8.87 -3.34 -2.92
CA GLU A 75 8.72 -3.98 -1.63
C GLU A 75 7.62 -3.25 -0.87
N GLY A 76 6.58 -3.96 -0.47
CA GLY A 76 5.49 -3.42 0.32
C GLY A 76 5.64 -3.81 1.78
N VAL A 77 5.38 -2.88 2.68
CA VAL A 77 5.38 -3.12 4.13
C VAL A 77 4.13 -2.54 4.75
N ASP A 78 3.54 -3.24 5.70
CA ASP A 78 2.36 -2.79 6.42
C ASP A 78 2.35 -3.37 7.84
N ILE A 79 1.75 -2.64 8.78
CA ILE A 79 1.60 -3.11 10.14
C ILE A 79 0.39 -4.05 10.31
N SER A 80 -0.50 -4.11 9.33
CA SER A 80 -1.71 -4.92 9.38
C SER A 80 -1.44 -6.32 8.84
N ALA A 81 -1.50 -7.33 9.69
CA ALA A 81 -1.40 -8.72 9.26
C ALA A 81 -2.58 -9.17 8.39
N PRO A 82 -3.87 -8.76 8.67
CA PRO A 82 -4.99 -9.12 7.80
C PRO A 82 -4.87 -8.58 6.38
N MET A 83 -4.34 -7.41 6.23
CA MET A 83 -4.15 -6.80 4.92
C MET A 83 -2.92 -7.36 4.24
#